data_1e37c3445349e53bedc4131339cd0dd4
#
_entry.id   1e37c3445349e53bedc4131339cd0dd4
#
_cell.length_a   1.000
_cell.length_b   1.000
_cell.length_c   1.000
_cell.angle_alpha   90.00
_cell.angle_beta   90.00
_cell.angle_gamma   90.00
#
_symmetry.space_group_name_H-M   'P 1'
#
loop_
_entity.id
_entity.type
_entity.pdbx_description
1 polymer ?
#
loop_
_entity_poly.entity_id
_entity_poly.type
_entity_poly.pdbx_seq_one_letter_code
_entity_poly.pdbx_strand_id
1 'polypeptide(L)'
;MKRRNIYWGSFAHVEAFLDMMRMAAEDSRGFDYFHLITGLDYPACDLKKADERIEEGRIYMEHKPLPRSEWECWDGGFQFYRYKTFARWTDARRPIWNKMLNRLCKIAQF
;
A
#
# COMPACT_ATOMS: atom_id res chain seq x y z
N MET A 1 -19.10 0.45 9.08
CA MET A 1 -18.15 0.15 7.97
C MET A 1 -18.61 -1.08 7.20
N LYS A 2 -18.67 -1.01 5.87
CA LYS A 2 -19.03 -2.17 5.02
C LYS A 2 -17.81 -3.10 4.91
N ARG A 3 -17.98 -4.38 5.23
CA ARG A 3 -16.94 -5.39 5.05
C ARG A 3 -16.55 -5.52 3.58
N ARG A 4 -15.25 -5.49 3.28
CA ARG A 4 -14.70 -5.76 1.95
C ARG A 4 -14.09 -7.15 1.88
N ASN A 5 -14.26 -7.80 0.75
CA ASN A 5 -13.48 -9.00 0.44
C ASN A 5 -12.11 -8.57 -0.04
N ILE A 6 -11.10 -8.86 0.76
CA ILE A 6 -9.71 -8.51 0.46
C ILE A 6 -9.01 -9.78 -0.02
N TYR A 7 -8.46 -9.69 -1.23
CA TYR A 7 -7.62 -10.74 -1.78
C TYR A 7 -6.15 -10.35 -1.64
N TRP A 8 -5.30 -11.31 -1.40
CA TRP A 8 -3.88 -11.06 -1.22
C TRP A 8 -3.26 -10.34 -2.44
N GLY A 9 -2.57 -9.24 -2.19
CA GLY A 9 -1.96 -8.40 -3.23
C GLY A 9 -2.95 -7.74 -4.19
N SER A 10 -4.25 -7.67 -3.84
CA SER A 10 -5.26 -6.96 -4.62
C SER A 10 -5.33 -5.48 -4.23
N PHE A 11 -5.84 -4.65 -5.13
CA PHE A 11 -6.07 -3.23 -4.85
C PHE A 11 -7.13 -3.01 -3.75
N ALA A 12 -8.01 -3.99 -3.51
CA ALA A 12 -8.98 -3.92 -2.42
C ALA A 12 -8.34 -3.73 -1.03
N HIS A 13 -7.09 -4.14 -0.86
CA HIS A 13 -6.32 -3.88 0.34
C HIS A 13 -6.06 -2.37 0.55
N VAL A 14 -5.63 -1.70 -0.51
CA VAL A 14 -5.41 -0.24 -0.49
C VAL A 14 -6.74 0.49 -0.25
N GLU A 15 -7.82 0.06 -0.90
CA GLU A 15 -9.15 0.66 -0.69
C GLU A 15 -9.63 0.51 0.76
N ALA A 16 -9.34 -0.61 1.41
CA ALA A 16 -9.69 -0.80 2.82
C ALA A 16 -8.95 0.22 3.72
N PHE A 17 -7.69 0.49 3.45
CA PHE A 17 -6.93 1.51 4.17
C PHE A 17 -7.48 2.91 3.94
N LEU A 18 -7.80 3.25 2.70
CA LEU A 18 -8.40 4.55 2.36
C LEU A 18 -9.77 4.73 3.01
N ASP A 19 -10.58 3.67 3.11
CA ASP A 19 -11.86 3.74 3.81
C ASP A 19 -11.67 3.99 5.31
N MET A 20 -10.69 3.36 5.94
CA MET A 20 -10.38 3.61 7.36
C MET A 20 -9.87 5.03 7.58
N MET A 21 -9.02 5.56 6.70
CA MET A 21 -8.56 6.94 6.76
C MET A 21 -9.71 7.95 6.60
N ARG A 22 -10.62 7.70 5.65
CA ARG A 22 -11.82 8.56 5.49
C ARG A 22 -12.69 8.55 6.73
N MET A 23 -12.94 7.38 7.30
CA MET A 23 -13.72 7.28 8.54
C MET A 23 -13.07 8.05 9.68
N ALA A 24 -11.75 7.99 9.82
CA ALA A 24 -11.05 8.77 10.83
C ALA A 24 -11.15 10.28 10.57
N ALA A 25 -11.03 10.70 9.32
CA ALA A 25 -11.15 12.12 8.94
C ALA A 25 -12.56 12.68 9.13
N GLU A 26 -13.60 11.83 9.03
CA GLU A 26 -15.00 12.21 9.22
C GLU A 26 -15.46 12.11 10.68
N ASP A 27 -14.63 11.58 11.57
CA ASP A 27 -14.99 11.40 12.98
C ASP A 27 -14.98 12.75 13.74
N SER A 28 -16.08 13.04 14.42
CA SER A 28 -16.26 14.30 15.15
C SER A 28 -15.27 14.53 16.31
N ARG A 29 -14.58 13.48 16.75
CA ARG A 29 -13.54 13.60 17.78
C ARG A 29 -12.28 14.30 17.29
N GLY A 30 -12.06 14.32 15.96
CA GLY A 30 -10.85 14.82 15.36
C GLY A 30 -9.63 13.92 15.66
N PHE A 31 -8.82 13.66 14.64
CA PHE A 31 -7.56 12.92 14.80
C PHE A 31 -6.47 13.67 14.03
N ASP A 32 -5.36 13.91 14.70
CA ASP A 32 -4.23 14.61 14.09
C ASP A 32 -3.42 13.67 13.21
N TYR A 33 -3.40 12.36 13.54
CA TYR A 33 -2.60 11.36 12.84
C TYR A 33 -3.37 10.05 12.66
N PHE A 34 -3.04 9.37 11.57
CA PHE A 34 -3.53 8.04 11.25
C PHE A 34 -2.33 7.07 11.17
N HIS A 35 -2.29 6.10 12.08
CA HIS A 35 -1.28 5.05 12.08
C HIS A 35 -1.84 3.78 11.48
N LEU A 36 -1.27 3.34 10.36
CA LEU A 36 -1.61 2.06 9.77
C LEU A 36 -0.77 0.96 10.42
N ILE A 37 -1.43 0.08 11.17
CA ILE A 37 -0.83 -1.10 11.77
C ILE A 37 -1.51 -2.37 11.28
N THR A 38 -0.78 -3.47 11.20
CA THR A 38 -1.33 -4.80 10.92
C THR A 38 -1.60 -5.56 12.22
N GLY A 39 -2.31 -6.68 12.13
CA GLY A 39 -2.58 -7.51 13.31
C GLY A 39 -1.34 -8.15 13.96
N LEU A 40 -0.16 -8.00 13.35
CA LEU A 40 1.11 -8.49 13.86
C LEU A 40 2.02 -7.38 14.38
N ASP A 41 1.64 -6.12 14.18
CA ASP A 41 2.42 -4.97 14.61
C ASP A 41 2.11 -4.62 16.06
N TYR A 42 3.15 -4.29 16.79
CA TYR A 42 3.04 -3.85 18.19
C TYR A 42 3.83 -2.56 18.40
N PRO A 43 3.31 -1.61 19.20
CA PRO A 43 4.09 -0.43 19.59
C PRO A 43 5.37 -0.83 20.30
N ALA A 44 6.51 -0.36 19.81
CA ALA A 44 7.81 -0.61 20.43
C ALA A 44 8.12 0.34 21.61
N CYS A 45 7.28 1.35 21.81
CA CYS A 45 7.39 2.32 22.90
C CYS A 45 6.02 2.80 23.37
N ASP A 46 5.99 3.56 24.45
CA ASP A 46 4.78 4.25 24.90
C ASP A 46 4.26 5.19 23.81
N LEU A 47 2.95 5.11 23.52
CA LEU A 47 2.31 5.92 22.49
C LEU A 47 2.52 7.42 22.70
N LYS A 48 2.51 7.90 23.96
CA LYS A 48 2.81 9.31 24.25
C LYS A 48 4.20 9.74 23.79
N LYS A 49 5.21 8.86 23.99
CA LYS A 49 6.57 9.11 23.50
C LYS A 49 6.67 9.02 21.97
N ALA A 50 5.81 8.24 21.34
CA ALA A 50 5.72 8.20 19.89
C ALA A 50 5.15 9.52 19.37
N ASP A 51 4.08 10.03 19.97
CA ASP A 51 3.44 11.29 19.57
C ASP A 51 4.39 12.48 19.69
N GLU A 52 5.24 12.53 20.71
CA GLU A 52 6.26 13.58 20.88
C GLU A 52 7.29 13.63 19.73
N ARG A 53 7.41 12.56 18.94
CA ARG A 53 8.34 12.47 17.80
C ARG A 53 7.69 12.77 16.46
N ILE A 54 6.38 12.93 16.47
CA ILE A 54 5.63 13.22 15.25
C ILE A 54 5.70 14.72 14.99
N GLU A 55 6.17 15.08 13.82
CA GLU A 55 6.23 16.46 13.37
C GLU A 55 4.99 16.81 12.55
N GLU A 56 4.38 17.93 12.84
CA GLU A 56 3.20 18.42 12.12
C GLU A 56 3.46 18.54 10.62
N GLY A 57 2.50 18.09 9.81
CA GLY A 57 2.59 18.16 8.35
C GLY A 57 3.50 17.09 7.72
N ARG A 58 4.07 16.18 8.50
CA ARG A 58 4.88 15.08 7.96
C ARG A 58 4.09 13.80 7.75
N ILE A 59 4.41 13.11 6.66
CA ILE A 59 3.96 11.74 6.38
C ILE A 59 5.14 10.80 6.60
N TYR A 60 4.96 9.86 7.51
CA TYR A 60 5.97 8.83 7.84
C TYR A 60 5.68 7.57 7.03
N MET A 61 6.43 7.36 5.97
CA MET A 61 6.31 6.17 5.14
C MET A 61 7.69 5.72 4.64
N GLU A 62 7.89 4.43 4.56
CA GLU A 62 9.07 3.92 3.88
C GLU A 62 8.91 4.14 2.37
N HIS A 63 9.88 4.79 1.75
CA HIS A 63 9.99 4.89 0.31
C HIS A 63 11.40 4.57 -0.13
N LYS A 64 11.53 3.96 -1.29
CA LYS A 64 12.84 3.62 -1.87
C LYS A 64 12.82 3.94 -3.36
N PRO A 65 13.90 4.53 -3.89
CA PRO A 65 13.98 4.81 -5.31
C PRO A 65 14.02 3.51 -6.13
N LEU A 66 13.55 3.57 -7.35
CA LEU A 66 13.71 2.53 -8.35
C LEU A 66 14.60 3.06 -9.50
N PRO A 67 15.43 2.23 -10.11
CA PRO A 67 15.71 0.82 -9.82
C PRO A 67 16.52 0.62 -8.53
N ARG A 68 16.35 -0.53 -7.88
CA ARG A 68 17.12 -0.90 -6.69
C ARG A 68 18.27 -1.80 -7.07
N SER A 69 19.50 -1.33 -6.87
CA SER A 69 20.71 -2.09 -7.18
C SER A 69 20.88 -3.37 -6.36
N GLU A 70 20.27 -3.40 -5.18
CA GLU A 70 20.32 -4.53 -4.23
C GLU A 70 19.42 -5.71 -4.63
N TRP A 71 18.52 -5.51 -5.59
CA TRP A 71 17.63 -6.55 -6.03
C TRP A 71 18.27 -7.40 -7.11
N GLU A 72 18.14 -8.72 -7.00
CA GLU A 72 18.72 -9.69 -7.94
C GLU A 72 18.16 -9.59 -9.37
N CYS A 73 17.07 -8.86 -9.59
CA CYS A 73 16.55 -8.64 -10.92
C CYS A 73 17.37 -7.58 -11.67
N TRP A 74 17.67 -7.85 -12.92
CA TRP A 74 18.54 -7.05 -13.80
C TRP A 74 18.19 -5.56 -13.90
N ASP A 75 16.92 -5.21 -13.72
CA ASP A 75 16.41 -3.85 -13.78
C ASP A 75 16.09 -3.22 -12.42
N GLY A 76 16.54 -3.84 -11.33
CA GLY A 76 16.26 -3.41 -9.95
C GLY A 76 14.76 -3.30 -9.65
N GLY A 77 13.92 -4.05 -10.34
CA GLY A 77 12.47 -4.06 -10.17
C GLY A 77 11.72 -2.94 -10.89
N PHE A 78 12.42 -2.09 -11.66
CA PHE A 78 11.81 -0.94 -12.32
C PHE A 78 10.63 -1.31 -13.22
N GLN A 79 10.81 -2.28 -14.14
CA GLN A 79 9.72 -2.71 -15.02
C GLN A 79 8.60 -3.39 -14.25
N PHE A 80 8.93 -4.15 -13.22
CA PHE A 80 7.94 -4.81 -12.41
C PHE A 80 6.97 -3.81 -11.77
N TYR A 81 7.45 -2.77 -11.13
CA TYR A 81 6.60 -1.78 -10.47
C TYR A 81 5.95 -0.79 -11.43
N ARG A 82 6.63 -0.41 -12.49
CA ARG A 82 6.10 0.53 -13.48
C ARG A 82 4.90 -0.02 -14.26
N TYR A 83 4.92 -1.32 -14.57
CA TYR A 83 3.92 -1.94 -15.44
C TYR A 83 3.01 -2.93 -14.74
N LYS A 84 3.19 -3.13 -13.45
CA LYS A 84 2.36 -4.07 -12.70
C LYS A 84 0.97 -3.52 -12.48
N THR A 85 -0.02 -4.28 -12.92
CA THR A 85 -1.43 -4.00 -12.66
C THR A 85 -1.89 -4.78 -11.43
N PHE A 86 -2.54 -4.10 -10.50
CA PHE A 86 -3.15 -4.71 -9.33
C PHE A 86 -4.65 -4.83 -9.55
N ALA A 87 -5.12 -6.04 -9.77
CA ALA A 87 -6.54 -6.27 -9.95
C ALA A 87 -7.30 -6.05 -8.63
N ARG A 88 -8.46 -5.42 -8.72
CA ARG A 88 -9.29 -5.08 -7.57
C ARG A 88 -9.94 -6.30 -6.92
N TRP A 89 -10.28 -7.30 -7.72
CA TRP A 89 -11.12 -8.44 -7.35
C TRP A 89 -10.44 -9.80 -7.48
N THR A 90 -9.18 -9.85 -7.88
CA THR A 90 -8.45 -11.10 -8.06
C THR A 90 -7.27 -11.21 -7.12
N ASP A 91 -7.03 -12.42 -6.62
CA ASP A 91 -5.83 -12.74 -5.89
C ASP A 91 -4.61 -12.60 -6.82
N ALA A 92 -3.62 -11.80 -6.42
CA ALA A 92 -2.38 -11.58 -7.18
C ALA A 92 -1.60 -12.89 -7.44
N ARG A 93 -1.89 -13.96 -6.69
CA ARG A 93 -1.32 -15.30 -6.91
C ARG A 93 -1.98 -16.06 -8.05
N ARG A 94 -3.11 -15.62 -8.58
CA ARG A 94 -3.76 -16.22 -9.74
C ARG A 94 -3.18 -15.64 -11.03
N PRO A 95 -2.29 -16.38 -11.73
CA PRO A 95 -1.30 -15.75 -12.61
C PRO A 95 -1.77 -15.42 -14.02
N ILE A 96 -2.79 -16.10 -14.54
CA ILE A 96 -3.07 -16.05 -16.00
C ILE A 96 -3.60 -14.67 -16.42
N TRP A 97 -4.62 -14.16 -15.75
CA TRP A 97 -5.22 -12.87 -16.08
C TRP A 97 -4.31 -11.69 -15.76
N ASN A 98 -3.60 -11.75 -14.64
CA ASN A 98 -2.64 -10.71 -14.27
C ASN A 98 -1.45 -10.65 -15.24
N LYS A 99 -0.96 -11.80 -15.71
CA LYS A 99 0.08 -11.85 -16.74
C LYS A 99 -0.38 -11.24 -18.08
N MET A 100 -1.63 -11.52 -18.47
CA MET A 100 -2.20 -10.99 -19.70
C MET A 100 -2.41 -9.48 -19.60
N LEU A 101 -2.98 -8.99 -18.52
CA LEU A 101 -3.15 -7.56 -18.26
C LEU A 101 -1.82 -6.82 -18.20
N ASN A 102 -0.83 -7.36 -17.51
CA ASN A 102 0.50 -6.76 -17.43
C ASN A 102 1.21 -6.72 -18.79
N ARG A 103 0.99 -7.73 -19.65
CA ARG A 103 1.48 -7.70 -21.04
C ARG A 103 0.80 -6.61 -21.86
N LEU A 104 -0.52 -6.48 -21.75
CA LEU A 104 -1.27 -5.44 -22.43
C LEU A 104 -0.85 -4.04 -21.96
N CYS A 105 -0.64 -3.83 -20.67
CA CYS A 105 -0.13 -2.57 -20.16
C CYS A 105 1.27 -2.23 -20.67
N LYS A 106 2.14 -3.23 -20.83
CA LYS A 106 3.45 -3.04 -21.47
C LYS A 106 3.35 -2.59 -22.93
N ILE A 107 2.42 -3.16 -23.68
CA ILE A 107 2.22 -2.85 -25.11
C ILE A 107 1.57 -1.47 -25.27
N ALA A 108 0.62 -1.11 -24.40
CA ALA A 108 -0.10 0.16 -24.48
C ALA A 108 0.72 1.40 -24.07
N GLN A 109 1.91 1.22 -23.52
CA GLN A 109 2.82 2.32 -23.13
C GLN A 109 3.99 2.54 -24.10
N PHE A 110 4.02 1.79 -25.19
CA PHE A 110 4.86 2.02 -26.36
C PHE A 110 3.98 2.50 -27.51
#